data_ea33199cb929703c6cc10629ae5cd384
#
_entry.id   ea33199cb929703c6cc10629ae5cd384
#
_cell.length_a   1.000
_cell.length_b   1.000
_cell.length_c   1.000
_cell.angle_alpha   90.00
_cell.angle_beta   90.00
_cell.angle_gamma   90.00
#
_symmetry.space_group_name_H-M   'P 1'
#
loop_
_entity.id
_entity.type
_entity.pdbx_description
1 polymer ?
#
loop_
_entity_poly.entity_id
_entity_poly.type
_entity_poly.pdbx_seq_one_letter_code
_entity_poly.pdbx_strand_id
1 'polypeptide(L)'
;GTPPFAVLMHVLIFVWTYCATALERIYGKYLFSYVREEACFSKQEATNLLTAFWICGATGRFLGFIISNFVPMRILVFVEGLGNLACAFIFFILEPQEWLLRICVCASSIFIGPCVPSGLALANRYMSLTATSVAVVTIGAGISELSALPAVGSTIDSTGISSMISFVLGFAVVSAVLPFVMQCLICGTVDRFEQEQSGNNNDMQ
;
A
#
# COMPACT_ATOMS: atom_id res chain seq x y z
N GLY A 1 11.60 12.49 26.43
CA GLY A 1 11.69 12.53 24.98
C GLY A 1 11.29 11.19 24.41
N THR A 2 10.56 11.21 23.32
CA THR A 2 10.22 9.98 22.58
C THR A 2 11.53 9.32 22.13
N PRO A 3 11.71 8.02 22.36
CA PRO A 3 12.93 7.36 21.93
C PRO A 3 13.10 7.51 20.40
N PRO A 4 14.32 7.68 19.87
CA PRO A 4 14.57 7.94 18.46
C PRO A 4 13.97 6.88 17.52
N PHE A 5 13.83 5.65 18.02
CA PHE A 5 13.16 4.55 17.33
C PHE A 5 11.68 4.86 17.05
N ALA A 6 10.93 5.37 18.03
CA ALA A 6 9.51 5.66 17.85
C ALA A 6 9.29 6.77 16.83
N VAL A 7 10.14 7.81 16.82
CA VAL A 7 10.09 8.89 15.82
C VAL A 7 10.35 8.34 14.42
N LEU A 8 11.38 7.52 14.26
CA LEU A 8 11.72 6.90 12.98
C LEU A 8 10.59 6.01 12.47
N MET A 9 9.98 5.20 13.34
CA MET A 9 8.82 4.37 12.98
C MET A 9 7.62 5.21 12.53
N HIS A 10 7.34 6.35 13.19
CA HIS A 10 6.28 7.25 12.74
C HIS A 10 6.56 7.85 11.35
N VAL A 11 7.81 8.21 11.05
CA VAL A 11 8.20 8.70 9.72
C VAL A 11 8.01 7.59 8.67
N LEU A 12 8.43 6.37 8.96
CA LEU A 12 8.27 5.25 8.02
C LEU A 12 6.80 4.91 7.77
N ILE A 13 5.96 4.92 8.81
CA ILE A 13 4.51 4.71 8.66
C ILE A 13 3.88 5.85 7.85
N PHE A 14 4.30 7.09 8.08
CA PHE A 14 3.83 8.23 7.29
C PHE A 14 4.14 8.05 5.81
N VAL A 15 5.39 7.73 5.45
CA VAL A 15 5.80 7.51 4.06
C VAL A 15 5.10 6.29 3.46
N TRP A 16 4.97 5.22 4.25
CA TRP A 16 4.22 4.03 3.84
C TRP A 16 2.78 4.35 3.48
N THR A 17 2.07 5.03 4.39
CA THR A 17 0.66 5.40 4.18
C THR A 17 0.50 6.37 3.02
N TYR A 18 1.42 7.34 2.90
CA TYR A 18 1.45 8.26 1.76
C TYR A 18 1.54 7.51 0.43
N CYS A 19 2.48 6.57 0.29
CA CYS A 19 2.69 5.82 -0.96
C CYS A 19 1.52 4.86 -1.25
N ALA A 20 1.04 4.13 -0.24
CA ALA A 20 -0.08 3.19 -0.41
C ALA A 20 -1.37 3.92 -0.81
N THR A 21 -1.66 5.07 -0.18
CA THR A 21 -2.82 5.90 -0.52
C THR A 21 -2.65 6.52 -1.91
N ALA A 22 -1.45 7.03 -2.26
CA ALA A 22 -1.19 7.57 -3.59
C ALA A 22 -1.50 6.54 -4.68
N LEU A 23 -1.02 5.30 -4.53
CA LEU A 23 -1.29 4.21 -5.47
C LEU A 23 -2.78 3.96 -5.64
N GLU A 24 -3.50 3.76 -4.54
CA GLU A 24 -4.95 3.49 -4.58
C GLU A 24 -5.71 4.64 -5.28
N ARG A 25 -5.35 5.89 -4.98
CA ARG A 25 -6.03 7.06 -5.52
C ARG A 25 -5.66 7.36 -6.98
N ILE A 26 -4.43 7.10 -7.39
CA ILE A 26 -4.00 7.23 -8.80
C ILE A 26 -4.82 6.26 -9.66
N TYR A 27 -4.91 5.00 -9.28
CA TYR A 27 -5.79 4.04 -9.96
C TYR A 27 -7.25 4.52 -9.94
N GLY A 28 -7.77 4.86 -8.77
CA GLY A 28 -9.17 5.28 -8.61
C GLY A 28 -9.56 6.47 -9.49
N LYS A 29 -8.62 7.40 -9.74
CA LYS A 29 -8.88 8.64 -10.48
C LYS A 29 -8.56 8.55 -11.97
N TYR A 30 -7.42 7.94 -12.31
CA TYR A 30 -6.89 8.02 -13.68
C TYR A 30 -7.04 6.72 -14.47
N LEU A 31 -7.33 5.58 -13.84
CA LEU A 31 -7.51 4.29 -14.53
C LEU A 31 -8.56 4.34 -15.64
N PHE A 32 -9.70 4.99 -15.37
CA PHE A 32 -10.77 5.11 -16.36
C PHE A 32 -10.30 5.82 -17.64
N SER A 33 -9.62 6.95 -17.49
CA SER A 33 -9.08 7.70 -18.65
C SER A 33 -7.99 6.90 -19.34
N TYR A 34 -7.08 6.29 -18.58
CA TYR A 34 -5.99 5.49 -19.12
C TYR A 34 -6.51 4.37 -20.03
N VAL A 35 -7.45 3.55 -19.56
CA VAL A 35 -7.94 2.40 -20.36
C VAL A 35 -8.78 2.85 -21.56
N ARG A 36 -9.37 4.04 -21.48
CA ARG A 36 -10.10 4.64 -22.60
C ARG A 36 -9.18 5.14 -23.70
N GLU A 37 -8.09 5.77 -23.34
CA GLU A 37 -7.19 6.45 -24.25
C GLU A 37 -6.12 5.50 -24.80
N GLU A 38 -5.52 4.65 -23.96
CA GLU A 38 -4.41 3.77 -24.37
C GLU A 38 -4.89 2.36 -24.78
N ALA A 39 -5.85 1.79 -24.08
CA ALA A 39 -6.34 0.45 -24.36
C ALA A 39 -7.64 0.42 -25.20
N CYS A 40 -8.13 1.58 -25.64
CA CYS A 40 -9.32 1.74 -26.47
C CYS A 40 -10.60 1.06 -25.92
N PHE A 41 -10.72 0.93 -24.59
CA PHE A 41 -11.90 0.34 -23.97
C PHE A 41 -13.14 1.19 -24.22
N SER A 42 -14.29 0.54 -24.38
CA SER A 42 -15.59 1.22 -24.34
C SER A 42 -15.82 1.86 -22.96
N LYS A 43 -16.70 2.86 -22.92
CA LYS A 43 -17.06 3.51 -21.64
C LYS A 43 -17.55 2.52 -20.59
N GLN A 44 -18.34 1.52 -21.02
CA GLN A 44 -18.88 0.49 -20.14
C GLN A 44 -17.79 -0.42 -19.57
N GLU A 45 -16.85 -0.86 -20.40
CA GLU A 45 -15.73 -1.70 -19.98
C GLU A 45 -14.80 -0.96 -19.01
N ALA A 46 -14.48 0.30 -19.27
CA ALA A 46 -13.68 1.12 -18.37
C ALA A 46 -14.36 1.31 -17.00
N THR A 47 -15.69 1.53 -16.98
CA THR A 47 -16.47 1.63 -15.76
C THR A 47 -16.47 0.29 -15.00
N ASN A 48 -16.66 -0.82 -15.73
CA ASN A 48 -16.67 -2.17 -15.12
C ASN A 48 -15.30 -2.49 -14.51
N LEU A 49 -14.20 -2.14 -15.19
CA LEU A 49 -12.85 -2.36 -14.67
C LEU A 49 -12.57 -1.54 -13.42
N LEU A 50 -12.99 -0.26 -13.39
CA LEU A 50 -12.85 0.59 -12.21
C LEU A 50 -13.69 0.04 -11.04
N THR A 51 -14.89 -0.44 -11.31
CA THR A 51 -15.73 -1.10 -10.31
C THR A 51 -15.06 -2.38 -9.78
N ALA A 52 -14.53 -3.21 -10.67
CA ALA A 52 -13.78 -4.42 -10.31
C ALA A 52 -12.56 -4.08 -9.44
N PHE A 53 -11.81 -3.01 -9.76
CA PHE A 53 -10.70 -2.52 -8.94
C PHE A 53 -11.14 -2.27 -7.49
N TRP A 54 -12.22 -1.54 -7.26
CA TRP A 54 -12.71 -1.25 -5.91
C TRP A 54 -13.21 -2.50 -5.17
N ILE A 55 -13.90 -3.42 -5.88
CA ILE A 55 -14.35 -4.69 -5.30
C ILE A 55 -13.15 -5.55 -4.90
N CYS A 56 -12.15 -5.66 -5.78
CA CYS A 56 -10.91 -6.40 -5.50
C CYS A 56 -10.14 -5.81 -4.31
N GLY A 57 -10.07 -4.48 -4.19
CA GLY A 57 -9.45 -3.82 -3.05
C GLY A 57 -10.17 -4.07 -1.72
N ALA A 58 -11.50 -4.04 -1.73
CA ALA A 58 -12.30 -4.43 -0.57
C ALA A 58 -12.09 -5.90 -0.18
N THR A 59 -12.07 -6.78 -1.19
CA THR A 59 -11.79 -8.21 -1.01
C THR A 59 -10.37 -8.42 -0.46
N GLY A 60 -9.38 -7.68 -0.96
CA GLY A 60 -8.00 -7.73 -0.48
C GLY A 60 -7.90 -7.35 1.01
N ARG A 61 -8.60 -6.29 1.45
CA ARG A 61 -8.67 -5.91 2.89
C ARG A 61 -9.26 -7.02 3.74
N PHE A 62 -10.34 -7.63 3.28
CA PHE A 62 -10.99 -8.74 3.98
C PHE A 62 -10.09 -9.98 4.05
N LEU A 63 -9.47 -10.36 2.93
CA LEU A 63 -8.51 -11.47 2.90
C LEU A 63 -7.28 -11.20 3.76
N GLY A 64 -6.72 -9.98 3.72
CA GLY A 64 -5.61 -9.57 4.56
C GLY A 64 -5.93 -9.71 6.05
N PHE A 65 -7.14 -9.32 6.46
CA PHE A 65 -7.61 -9.52 7.83
C PHE A 65 -7.67 -11.01 8.21
N ILE A 66 -8.21 -11.87 7.36
CA ILE A 66 -8.28 -13.32 7.65
C ILE A 66 -6.88 -13.92 7.71
N ILE A 67 -6.04 -13.64 6.70
CA ILE A 67 -4.69 -14.20 6.58
C ILE A 67 -3.79 -13.75 7.73
N SER A 68 -3.98 -12.54 8.28
CA SER A 68 -3.21 -12.01 9.40
C SER A 68 -3.32 -12.85 10.68
N ASN A 69 -4.35 -13.70 10.80
CA ASN A 69 -4.50 -14.64 11.92
C ASN A 69 -3.60 -15.88 11.78
N PHE A 70 -3.16 -16.21 10.56
CA PHE A 70 -2.39 -17.42 10.26
C PHE A 70 -0.95 -17.14 9.86
N VAL A 71 -0.71 -15.96 9.29
CA VAL A 71 0.60 -15.57 8.74
C VAL A 71 1.18 -14.43 9.55
N PRO A 72 2.46 -14.49 9.94
CA PRO A 72 3.12 -13.39 10.63
C PRO A 72 3.01 -12.08 9.82
N MET A 73 2.65 -10.99 10.49
CA MET A 73 2.44 -9.68 9.85
C MET A 73 3.65 -9.22 9.01
N ARG A 74 4.87 -9.59 9.43
CA ARG A 74 6.10 -9.32 8.68
C ARG A 74 6.06 -9.89 7.27
N ILE A 75 5.60 -11.15 7.11
CA ILE A 75 5.50 -11.83 5.81
C ILE A 75 4.38 -11.22 4.99
N LEU A 76 3.24 -10.93 5.62
CA LEU A 76 2.07 -10.37 4.94
C LEU A 76 2.41 -9.04 4.25
N VAL A 77 3.03 -8.11 4.97
CA VAL A 77 3.43 -6.81 4.44
C VAL A 77 4.44 -6.93 3.29
N PHE A 78 5.34 -7.93 3.33
CA PHE A 78 6.23 -8.23 2.20
C PHE A 78 5.48 -8.72 0.97
N VAL A 79 4.56 -9.67 1.15
CA VAL A 79 3.76 -10.23 0.06
C VAL A 79 2.92 -9.15 -0.61
N GLU A 80 2.32 -8.26 0.18
CA GLU A 80 1.57 -7.11 -0.31
C GLU A 80 2.43 -6.16 -1.16
N GLY A 81 3.60 -5.76 -0.63
CA GLY A 81 4.52 -4.87 -1.33
C GLY A 81 5.09 -5.47 -2.61
N LEU A 82 5.60 -6.71 -2.55
CA LEU A 82 6.17 -7.40 -3.70
C LEU A 82 5.11 -7.77 -4.74
N GLY A 83 3.91 -8.18 -4.30
CA GLY A 83 2.80 -8.50 -5.21
C GLY A 83 2.35 -7.26 -5.98
N ASN A 84 2.21 -6.13 -5.30
CA ASN A 84 1.90 -4.87 -5.96
C ASN A 84 3.01 -4.42 -6.92
N LEU A 85 4.28 -4.52 -6.52
CA LEU A 85 5.42 -4.19 -7.38
C LEU A 85 5.45 -5.08 -8.64
N ALA A 86 5.23 -6.38 -8.50
CA ALA A 86 5.19 -7.30 -9.63
C ALA A 86 4.07 -6.92 -10.62
N CYS A 87 2.86 -6.61 -10.13
CA CYS A 87 1.76 -6.16 -10.97
C CYS A 87 2.07 -4.83 -11.68
N ALA A 88 2.64 -3.86 -10.95
CA ALA A 88 3.04 -2.57 -11.51
C ALA A 88 4.14 -2.71 -12.57
N PHE A 89 5.10 -3.61 -12.35
CA PHE A 89 6.18 -3.89 -13.29
C PHE A 89 5.68 -4.58 -14.56
N ILE A 90 4.78 -5.56 -14.43
CA ILE A 90 4.12 -6.19 -15.57
C ILE A 90 3.34 -5.15 -16.38
N PHE A 91 2.60 -4.29 -15.69
CA PHE A 91 1.83 -3.22 -16.29
C PHE A 91 2.71 -2.17 -17.02
N PHE A 92 3.93 -1.94 -16.54
CA PHE A 92 4.89 -1.02 -17.14
C PHE A 92 5.57 -1.58 -18.40
N ILE A 93 5.90 -2.90 -18.42
CA ILE A 93 6.70 -3.50 -19.50
C ILE A 93 5.85 -3.99 -20.66
N LEU A 94 4.66 -4.51 -20.37
CA LEU A 94 3.82 -5.13 -21.39
C LEU A 94 2.91 -4.11 -22.04
N GLU A 95 2.80 -4.20 -23.36
CA GLU A 95 1.80 -3.45 -24.10
C GLU A 95 0.39 -3.77 -23.54
N PRO A 96 -0.54 -2.80 -23.54
CA PRO A 96 -1.84 -2.96 -22.89
C PRO A 96 -2.74 -3.96 -23.62
N GLN A 97 -2.51 -5.25 -23.41
CA GLN A 97 -3.44 -6.30 -23.81
C GLN A 97 -4.62 -6.30 -22.84
N GLU A 98 -5.84 -6.27 -23.35
CA GLU A 98 -7.05 -6.11 -22.54
C GLU A 98 -7.15 -7.07 -21.35
N TRP A 99 -6.94 -8.37 -21.58
CA TRP A 99 -7.07 -9.39 -20.54
C TRP A 99 -5.97 -9.25 -19.46
N LEU A 100 -4.75 -8.95 -19.88
CA LEU A 100 -3.62 -8.78 -18.97
C LEU A 100 -3.79 -7.52 -18.10
N LEU A 101 -4.26 -6.43 -18.71
CA LEU A 101 -4.58 -5.19 -18.02
C LEU A 101 -5.64 -5.42 -16.93
N ARG A 102 -6.71 -6.15 -17.27
CA ARG A 102 -7.78 -6.49 -16.30
C ARG A 102 -7.22 -7.29 -15.12
N ILE A 103 -6.39 -8.30 -15.37
CA ILE A 103 -5.77 -9.13 -14.34
C ILE A 103 -4.81 -8.30 -13.48
N CYS A 104 -3.90 -7.54 -14.07
CA CYS A 104 -2.91 -6.75 -13.33
C CYS A 104 -3.57 -5.68 -12.45
N VAL A 105 -4.59 -4.98 -12.95
CA VAL A 105 -5.32 -3.97 -12.19
C VAL A 105 -6.06 -4.59 -10.99
N CYS A 106 -6.76 -5.70 -11.20
CA CYS A 106 -7.46 -6.40 -10.12
C CYS A 106 -6.48 -6.98 -9.09
N ALA A 107 -5.40 -7.59 -9.53
CA ALA A 107 -4.38 -8.15 -8.66
C ALA A 107 -3.67 -7.04 -7.85
N SER A 108 -3.27 -5.94 -8.50
CA SER A 108 -2.71 -4.77 -7.78
C SER A 108 -3.65 -4.28 -6.69
N SER A 109 -4.95 -4.18 -6.97
CA SER A 109 -5.93 -3.72 -5.99
C SER A 109 -6.04 -4.65 -4.78
N ILE A 110 -5.96 -5.98 -4.97
CA ILE A 110 -5.95 -6.95 -3.88
C ILE A 110 -4.74 -6.73 -2.96
N PHE A 111 -3.56 -6.44 -3.53
CA PHE A 111 -2.35 -6.20 -2.74
C PHE A 111 -2.30 -4.79 -2.12
N ILE A 112 -2.79 -3.76 -2.81
CA ILE A 112 -2.83 -2.38 -2.29
C ILE A 112 -3.84 -2.26 -1.14
N GLY A 113 -4.99 -2.93 -1.23
CA GLY A 113 -6.08 -2.81 -0.29
C GLY A 113 -5.66 -2.95 1.18
N PRO A 114 -5.00 -4.03 1.59
CA PRO A 114 -4.60 -4.26 2.97
C PRO A 114 -3.33 -3.50 3.40
N CYS A 115 -2.55 -2.88 2.49
CA CYS A 115 -1.26 -2.26 2.81
C CYS A 115 -1.31 -1.32 4.03
N VAL A 116 -2.26 -0.38 4.07
CA VAL A 116 -2.33 0.60 5.18
C VAL A 116 -2.63 -0.07 6.52
N PRO A 117 -3.68 -0.91 6.67
CA PRO A 117 -3.93 -1.59 7.93
C PRO A 117 -2.82 -2.58 8.32
N SER A 118 -2.21 -3.28 7.36
CA SER A 118 -1.10 -4.19 7.63
C SER A 118 0.15 -3.48 8.13
N GLY A 119 0.50 -2.34 7.54
CA GLY A 119 1.62 -1.51 8.00
C GLY A 119 1.40 -0.99 9.42
N LEU A 120 0.17 -0.54 9.73
CA LEU A 120 -0.19 -0.08 11.07
C LEU A 120 -0.15 -1.24 12.09
N ALA A 121 -0.64 -2.42 11.71
CA ALA A 121 -0.61 -3.61 12.56
C ALA A 121 0.83 -4.09 12.81
N LEU A 122 1.71 -4.02 11.80
CA LEU A 122 3.14 -4.30 11.97
C LEU A 122 3.76 -3.35 12.99
N ALA A 123 3.51 -2.05 12.87
CA ALA A 123 4.03 -1.06 13.80
C ALA A 123 3.53 -1.28 15.23
N ASN A 124 2.27 -1.68 15.42
CA ASN A 124 1.69 -1.95 16.73
C ASN A 124 2.40 -3.06 17.50
N ARG A 125 3.07 -3.98 16.81
CA ARG A 125 3.86 -5.03 17.46
C ARG A 125 5.10 -4.50 18.17
N TYR A 126 5.65 -3.37 17.72
CA TYR A 126 6.94 -2.83 18.21
C TYR A 126 6.80 -1.51 18.94
N MET A 127 5.70 -0.81 18.77
CA MET A 127 5.40 0.42 19.49
C MET A 127 3.90 0.46 19.87
N SER A 128 3.57 1.09 20.99
CA SER A 128 2.16 1.32 21.34
C SER A 128 1.53 2.29 20.33
N LEU A 129 0.46 1.86 19.68
CA LEU A 129 -0.35 2.77 18.89
C LEU A 129 -1.03 3.79 19.81
N THR A 130 -0.73 5.04 19.57
CA THR A 130 -1.31 6.18 20.27
C THR A 130 -2.21 6.96 19.34
N ALA A 131 -2.98 7.91 19.87
CA ALA A 131 -3.71 8.88 19.04
C ALA A 131 -2.78 9.60 18.05
N THR A 132 -1.52 9.84 18.43
CA THR A 132 -0.48 10.42 17.55
C THR A 132 -0.19 9.51 16.35
N SER A 133 -0.07 8.19 16.55
CA SER A 133 0.19 7.24 15.45
C SER A 133 -0.96 7.23 14.44
N VAL A 134 -2.22 7.25 14.93
CA VAL A 134 -3.40 7.34 14.05
C VAL A 134 -3.44 8.67 13.30
N ALA A 135 -3.10 9.78 13.97
CA ALA A 135 -3.02 11.10 13.34
C ALA A 135 -1.96 11.13 12.24
N VAL A 136 -0.78 10.54 12.46
CA VAL A 136 0.29 10.43 11.44
C VAL A 136 -0.19 9.69 10.19
N VAL A 137 -0.89 8.57 10.35
CA VAL A 137 -1.47 7.80 9.23
C VAL A 137 -2.50 8.63 8.47
N THR A 138 -3.42 9.29 9.20
CA THR A 138 -4.47 10.11 8.58
C THR A 138 -3.90 11.31 7.83
N ILE A 139 -2.90 11.98 8.42
CA ILE A 139 -2.20 13.12 7.79
C ILE A 139 -1.45 12.63 6.54
N GLY A 140 -0.74 11.49 6.63
CA GLY A 140 -0.05 10.90 5.49
C GLY A 140 -0.98 10.62 4.31
N ALA A 141 -2.14 10.04 4.57
CA ALA A 141 -3.16 9.81 3.56
C ALA A 141 -3.71 11.12 2.96
N GLY A 142 -4.03 12.10 3.81
CA GLY A 142 -4.54 13.40 3.35
C GLY A 142 -3.53 14.20 2.52
N ILE A 143 -2.26 14.25 2.95
CA ILE A 143 -1.21 14.93 2.18
C ILE A 143 -0.98 14.20 0.84
N SER A 144 -1.07 12.88 0.80
CA SER A 144 -0.98 12.10 -0.43
C SER A 144 -2.06 12.53 -1.45
N GLU A 145 -3.31 12.69 -1.03
CA GLU A 145 -4.39 13.13 -1.91
C GLU A 145 -4.19 14.58 -2.40
N LEU A 146 -3.69 15.45 -1.54
CA LEU A 146 -3.48 16.86 -1.86
C LEU A 146 -2.24 17.13 -2.72
N SER A 147 -1.24 16.26 -2.70
CA SER A 147 0.04 16.48 -3.41
C SER A 147 0.25 15.51 -4.57
N ALA A 148 0.11 14.19 -4.35
CA ALA A 148 0.40 13.20 -5.38
C ALA A 148 -0.59 13.28 -6.55
N LEU A 149 -1.89 13.41 -6.29
CA LEU A 149 -2.89 13.48 -7.36
C LEU A 149 -2.74 14.70 -8.27
N PRO A 150 -2.57 15.94 -7.76
CA PRO A 150 -2.31 17.09 -8.62
C PRO A 150 -0.98 16.98 -9.37
N ALA A 151 0.08 16.43 -8.75
CA ALA A 151 1.36 16.22 -9.42
C ALA A 151 1.25 15.23 -10.58
N VAL A 152 0.55 14.11 -10.38
CA VAL A 152 0.26 13.16 -11.46
C VAL A 152 -0.61 13.81 -12.54
N GLY A 153 -1.66 14.53 -12.16
CA GLY A 153 -2.55 15.23 -13.11
C GLY A 153 -1.79 16.23 -13.98
N SER A 154 -0.97 17.10 -13.39
CA SER A 154 -0.18 18.08 -14.14
C SER A 154 0.84 17.43 -15.10
N THR A 155 1.38 16.27 -14.71
CA THR A 155 2.26 15.51 -15.59
C THR A 155 1.48 14.85 -16.73
N ILE A 156 0.33 14.29 -16.46
CA ILE A 156 -0.59 13.74 -17.48
C ILE A 156 -0.95 14.83 -18.51
N ASP A 157 -1.27 16.03 -18.04
CA ASP A 157 -1.62 17.16 -18.93
C ASP A 157 -0.46 17.58 -19.86
N SER A 158 0.78 17.38 -19.43
CA SER A 158 1.98 17.78 -20.19
C SER A 158 2.58 16.66 -21.04
N THR A 159 2.50 15.41 -20.60
CA THR A 159 3.20 14.27 -21.23
C THR A 159 2.27 13.15 -21.70
N GLY A 160 0.97 13.25 -21.40
CA GLY A 160 -0.03 12.24 -21.74
C GLY A 160 -0.33 11.25 -20.62
N ILE A 161 -1.45 10.54 -20.79
CA ILE A 161 -2.00 9.64 -19.75
C ILE A 161 -1.09 8.44 -19.46
N SER A 162 -0.25 8.03 -20.39
CA SER A 162 0.72 6.93 -20.22
C SER A 162 1.71 7.19 -19.08
N SER A 163 1.96 8.45 -18.72
CA SER A 163 2.82 8.83 -17.58
C SER A 163 2.29 8.32 -16.23
N MET A 164 0.99 8.07 -16.12
CA MET A 164 0.38 7.45 -14.94
C MET A 164 1.10 6.18 -14.51
N ILE A 165 1.49 5.33 -15.47
CA ILE A 165 2.14 4.04 -15.18
C ILE A 165 3.49 4.24 -14.49
N SER A 166 4.25 5.25 -14.89
CA SER A 166 5.55 5.58 -14.28
C SER A 166 5.40 5.98 -12.81
N PHE A 167 4.35 6.73 -12.48
CA PHE A 167 4.03 7.06 -11.08
C PHE A 167 3.59 5.83 -10.28
N VAL A 168 2.75 4.98 -10.87
CA VAL A 168 2.34 3.71 -10.26
C VAL A 168 3.56 2.85 -9.95
N LEU A 169 4.48 2.69 -10.90
CA LEU A 169 5.71 1.93 -10.68
C LEU A 169 6.59 2.58 -9.61
N GLY A 170 6.78 3.89 -9.64
CA GLY A 170 7.58 4.61 -8.64
C GLY A 170 7.05 4.42 -7.22
N PHE A 171 5.75 4.61 -7.01
CA PHE A 171 5.15 4.38 -5.68
C PHE A 171 5.14 2.90 -5.28
N ALA A 172 5.00 1.97 -6.23
CA ALA A 172 5.06 0.54 -5.97
C ALA A 172 6.47 0.12 -5.51
N VAL A 173 7.54 0.66 -6.13
CA VAL A 173 8.93 0.43 -5.70
C VAL A 173 9.14 0.91 -4.26
N VAL A 174 8.72 2.14 -3.94
CA VAL A 174 8.84 2.67 -2.58
C VAL A 174 8.06 1.81 -1.59
N SER A 175 6.83 1.42 -1.93
CA SER A 175 5.99 0.56 -1.10
C SER A 175 6.56 -0.84 -0.89
N ALA A 176 7.34 -1.38 -1.83
CA ALA A 176 8.02 -2.67 -1.67
C ALA A 176 9.31 -2.56 -0.83
N VAL A 177 10.03 -1.44 -0.92
CA VAL A 177 11.28 -1.22 -0.17
C VAL A 177 11.03 -0.86 1.29
N LEU A 178 10.00 -0.09 1.59
CA LEU A 178 9.70 0.36 2.95
C LEU A 178 9.51 -0.77 3.98
N PRO A 179 8.78 -1.86 3.70
CA PRO A 179 8.68 -2.99 4.61
C PRO A 179 10.03 -3.62 4.92
N PHE A 180 10.91 -3.69 3.92
CA PHE A 180 12.26 -4.19 4.11
C PHE A 180 13.06 -3.31 5.08
N VAL A 181 13.02 -1.99 4.88
CA VAL A 181 13.66 -1.03 5.78
C VAL A 181 13.08 -1.11 7.19
N MET A 182 11.76 -1.17 7.31
CA MET A 182 11.10 -1.32 8.61
C MET A 182 11.54 -2.61 9.32
N GLN A 183 11.64 -3.73 8.62
CA GLN A 183 12.07 -5.00 9.21
C GLN A 183 13.55 -5.01 9.58
N CYS A 184 14.43 -4.40 8.81
CA CYS A 184 15.84 -4.24 9.18
C CYS A 184 16.00 -3.43 10.48
N LEU A 185 15.18 -2.40 10.67
CA LEU A 185 15.18 -1.59 11.89
C LEU A 185 14.61 -2.34 13.10
N ILE A 186 13.64 -3.21 12.86
CA ILE A 186 13.01 -4.04 13.88
C ILE A 186 13.90 -5.26 14.22
N CYS A 187 14.82 -5.63 13.34
CA CYS A 187 15.74 -6.75 13.54
C CYS A 187 16.60 -6.48 14.80
N GLY A 188 16.40 -7.29 15.84
CA GLY A 188 17.03 -7.12 17.16
C GLY A 188 16.19 -6.42 18.23
N THR A 189 15.00 -5.91 17.90
CA THR A 189 14.02 -5.48 18.89
C THR A 189 13.10 -6.63 19.26
N VAL A 190 12.84 -6.81 20.54
CA VAL A 190 11.93 -7.86 21.03
C VAL A 190 10.49 -7.45 20.75
N ASP A 191 9.68 -8.40 20.27
CA ASP A 191 8.25 -8.20 20.03
C ASP A 191 7.54 -7.93 21.38
N ARG A 192 6.71 -6.89 21.43
CA ARG A 192 5.99 -6.49 22.65
C ARG A 192 5.11 -7.60 23.19
N PHE A 193 4.45 -8.35 22.32
CA PHE A 193 3.59 -9.45 22.74
C PHE A 193 4.38 -10.59 23.37
N GLU A 194 5.61 -10.86 22.91
CA GLU A 194 6.52 -11.82 23.56
C GLU A 194 6.96 -11.33 24.94
N GLN A 195 7.22 -10.02 25.09
CA GLN A 195 7.57 -9.43 26.39
C GLN A 195 6.42 -9.49 27.40
N GLU A 196 5.19 -9.18 26.96
CA GLU A 196 3.99 -9.23 27.81
C GLU A 196 3.69 -10.67 28.26
N GLN A 197 3.86 -11.66 27.39
CA GLN A 197 3.69 -13.07 27.73
C GLN A 197 4.77 -13.56 28.71
N SER A 198 6.02 -13.14 28.50
CA SER A 198 7.13 -13.50 29.41
C SER A 198 6.97 -12.85 30.79
N GLY A 199 6.51 -11.59 30.84
CA GLY A 199 6.20 -10.91 32.12
C GLY A 199 5.11 -11.60 32.91
N ASN A 200 4.00 -11.95 32.24
CA ASN A 200 2.85 -12.59 32.87
C ASN A 200 3.16 -14.02 33.40
N ASN A 201 4.07 -14.74 32.77
CA ASN A 201 4.54 -16.03 33.22
C ASN A 201 5.47 -15.93 34.47
N ASN A 202 6.22 -14.83 34.59
CA ASN A 202 7.07 -14.61 35.77
C ASN A 202 6.27 -14.16 37.00
N ASP A 203 5.14 -13.49 36.82
CA ASP A 203 4.25 -13.05 37.91
C ASP A 203 3.37 -14.20 38.47
N MET A 204 3.31 -15.34 37.77
CA MET A 204 2.58 -16.54 38.20
C MET A 204 3.45 -17.59 38.88
N GLN A 205 4.75 -17.36 39.05
CA GLN A 205 5.69 -18.20 39.81
C GLN A 205 6.03 -17.56 41.16
#